data_405363a5f9460605f2b44cfd62e9078c
#
_entry.id   405363a5f9460605f2b44cfd62e9078c
#
_cell.length_a   1.000
_cell.length_b   1.000
_cell.length_c   1.000
_cell.angle_alpha   90.00
_cell.angle_beta   90.00
_cell.angle_gamma   90.00
#
_symmetry.space_group_name_H-M   'P 1'
#
loop_
_entity.id
_entity.type
_entity.pdbx_description
1 polymer ?
#
loop_
_entity_poly.entity_id
_entity_poly.type
_entity_poly.pdbx_seq_one_letter_code
_entity_poly.pdbx_strand_id
1 'polypeptide(L)'
;MEIRLGQGPSGKFDAAHLKAIHRHLFQDVFEWAGRTRDERVRLSDGTIATEPVLRKLHGKPFMEGPNIAGALDGIGRKLAAEKHLRGLPRDAFAARAADVMVELNGVHPFREGNGRTQRVFMETLAQQAGHVLDFRVVSRERMIQASIAGNENNDPEMMRRLFREIADPIRVAALDKAITALKEHRFPWNDRYIATTEPGHRVDVRLAGVAGDQFMSITRTAILIGKKSDLPAPVEQGRDFTLDPTAWPTDAH
;
A
#
# COMPACT_ATOMS: atom_id res chain seq x y z
N MET A 1 -15.51 8.49 -4.46
CA MET A 1 -16.05 7.49 -5.40
C MET A 1 -15.32 6.17 -5.09
N GLU A 2 -15.99 5.28 -4.36
CA GLU A 2 -15.44 3.95 -4.05
C GLU A 2 -15.66 3.07 -5.27
N ILE A 3 -14.57 2.57 -5.87
CA ILE A 3 -14.68 1.45 -6.81
C ILE A 3 -15.01 0.24 -5.96
N ARG A 4 -16.22 -0.28 -6.12
CA ARG A 4 -16.58 -1.57 -5.54
C ARG A 4 -15.73 -2.65 -6.22
N LEU A 5 -15.07 -3.49 -5.44
CA LEU A 5 -14.37 -4.68 -5.91
C LEU A 5 -15.24 -5.42 -6.95
N GLY A 6 -14.70 -5.65 -8.14
CA GLY A 6 -15.40 -6.31 -9.24
C GLY A 6 -16.07 -5.41 -10.28
N GLN A 7 -16.05 -4.08 -10.14
CA GLN A 7 -16.62 -3.13 -11.13
C GLN A 7 -15.57 -2.41 -11.97
N GLY A 8 -14.28 -2.71 -11.80
CA GLY A 8 -13.21 -2.16 -12.61
C GLY A 8 -13.05 -2.89 -13.95
N PRO A 9 -12.30 -2.30 -14.91
CA PRO A 9 -12.01 -2.95 -16.17
C PRO A 9 -11.24 -4.25 -15.95
N SER A 10 -11.63 -5.30 -16.65
CA SER A 10 -10.89 -6.56 -16.69
C SER A 10 -9.65 -6.44 -17.59
N GLY A 11 -8.59 -7.22 -17.30
CA GLY A 11 -7.37 -7.19 -18.09
C GLY A 11 -6.38 -8.27 -17.70
N LYS A 12 -5.19 -8.21 -18.32
CA LYS A 12 -4.12 -9.22 -18.16
C LYS A 12 -2.99 -8.77 -17.24
N PHE A 13 -3.20 -7.76 -16.40
CA PHE A 13 -2.20 -7.14 -15.53
C PHE A 13 -0.96 -6.63 -16.29
N ASP A 14 -1.18 -6.12 -17.49
CA ASP A 14 -0.23 -5.47 -18.36
C ASP A 14 -0.40 -3.94 -18.37
N ALA A 15 0.39 -3.23 -19.18
CA ALA A 15 0.30 -1.79 -19.33
C ALA A 15 -1.09 -1.33 -19.79
N ALA A 16 -1.76 -2.08 -20.66
CA ALA A 16 -3.10 -1.76 -21.15
C ALA A 16 -4.13 -1.83 -20.03
N HIS A 17 -4.05 -2.84 -19.15
CA HIS A 17 -4.95 -2.97 -18.01
C HIS A 17 -4.74 -1.83 -17.00
N LEU A 18 -3.49 -1.48 -16.68
CA LEU A 18 -3.19 -0.36 -15.79
C LEU A 18 -3.73 0.97 -16.34
N LYS A 19 -3.56 1.23 -17.64
CA LYS A 19 -4.13 2.40 -18.34
C LYS A 19 -5.66 2.40 -18.33
N ALA A 20 -6.29 1.23 -18.50
CA ALA A 20 -7.75 1.10 -18.45
C ALA A 20 -8.30 1.41 -17.06
N ILE A 21 -7.64 0.95 -15.99
CA ILE A 21 -7.99 1.28 -14.61
C ILE A 21 -7.87 2.80 -14.38
N HIS A 22 -6.76 3.41 -14.80
CA HIS A 22 -6.58 4.85 -14.67
C HIS A 22 -7.67 5.63 -15.41
N ARG A 23 -8.00 5.22 -16.66
CA ARG A 23 -9.07 5.84 -17.42
C ARG A 23 -10.41 5.73 -16.69
N HIS A 24 -10.75 4.55 -16.22
CA HIS A 24 -12.00 4.30 -15.49
C HIS A 24 -12.14 5.20 -14.26
N LEU A 25 -11.04 5.42 -13.52
CA LEU A 25 -11.02 6.23 -12.31
C LEU A 25 -11.14 7.73 -12.58
N PHE A 26 -10.62 8.21 -13.71
CA PHE A 26 -10.33 9.64 -13.89
C PHE A 26 -10.89 10.26 -15.17
N GLN A 27 -11.62 9.53 -16.01
CA GLN A 27 -12.15 10.03 -17.29
C GLN A 27 -13.05 11.25 -17.15
N ASP A 28 -13.72 11.39 -16.00
CA ASP A 28 -14.61 12.52 -15.73
C ASP A 28 -13.86 13.73 -15.11
N VAL A 29 -12.55 13.59 -14.87
CA VAL A 29 -11.72 14.60 -14.21
C VAL A 29 -10.58 15.07 -15.11
N PHE A 30 -9.97 14.15 -15.87
CA PHE A 30 -8.81 14.43 -16.70
C PHE A 30 -9.03 14.01 -18.15
N GLU A 31 -8.89 14.92 -19.10
CA GLU A 31 -8.96 14.61 -20.53
C GLU A 31 -7.85 13.63 -20.98
N TRP A 32 -6.74 13.57 -20.26
CA TRP A 32 -5.64 12.65 -20.48
C TRP A 32 -5.77 11.33 -19.70
N ALA A 33 -6.93 11.03 -19.11
CA ALA A 33 -7.14 9.80 -18.36
C ALA A 33 -6.81 8.55 -19.20
N GLY A 34 -6.04 7.63 -18.62
CA GLY A 34 -5.57 6.42 -19.31
C GLY A 34 -4.33 6.63 -20.19
N ARG A 35 -3.78 7.84 -20.26
CA ARG A 35 -2.53 8.14 -20.98
C ARG A 35 -1.37 8.28 -20.01
N THR A 36 -0.23 7.70 -20.35
CA THR A 36 0.99 7.87 -19.56
C THR A 36 1.55 9.29 -19.73
N ARG A 37 2.30 9.77 -18.74
CA ARG A 37 2.74 11.16 -18.66
C ARG A 37 3.71 11.58 -19.77
N ASP A 38 4.35 10.63 -20.45
CA ASP A 38 5.20 10.84 -21.62
C ASP A 38 4.40 10.98 -22.92
N GLU A 39 3.17 10.47 -22.98
CA GLU A 39 2.30 10.62 -24.13
C GLU A 39 1.84 12.08 -24.27
N ARG A 40 1.87 12.59 -25.49
CA ARG A 40 1.38 13.93 -25.82
C ARG A 40 -0.13 13.87 -26.07
N VAL A 41 -0.93 14.55 -25.25
CA VAL A 41 -2.38 14.61 -25.39
C VAL A 41 -2.80 16.05 -25.64
N ARG A 42 -3.48 16.31 -26.75
CA ARG A 42 -4.09 17.63 -26.99
C ARG A 42 -5.38 17.75 -26.17
N LEU A 43 -5.47 18.77 -25.36
CA LEU A 43 -6.63 19.08 -24.53
C LEU A 43 -7.64 19.94 -25.29
N SER A 44 -8.87 20.06 -24.78
CA SER A 44 -9.96 20.82 -25.36
C SER A 44 -9.66 22.33 -25.51
N ASP A 45 -8.81 22.87 -24.64
CA ASP A 45 -8.31 24.25 -24.67
C ASP A 45 -7.17 24.46 -25.69
N GLY A 46 -6.77 23.42 -26.41
CA GLY A 46 -5.69 23.44 -27.40
C GLY A 46 -4.29 23.22 -26.82
N THR A 47 -4.12 23.18 -25.50
CA THR A 47 -2.82 22.91 -24.85
C THR A 47 -2.43 21.46 -25.03
N ILE A 48 -1.14 21.15 -24.80
CA ILE A 48 -0.64 19.77 -24.84
C ILE A 48 -0.24 19.34 -23.44
N ALA A 49 -0.96 18.32 -22.94
CA ALA A 49 -0.60 17.65 -21.72
C ALA A 49 0.53 16.63 -22.01
N THR A 50 1.69 16.85 -21.42
CA THR A 50 2.82 15.91 -21.43
C THR A 50 3.76 16.24 -20.28
N GLU A 51 4.35 15.23 -19.62
CA GLU A 51 5.27 15.41 -18.50
C GLU A 51 6.28 14.25 -18.46
N PRO A 52 7.19 14.17 -19.45
CA PRO A 52 8.13 13.04 -19.55
C PRO A 52 9.13 13.00 -18.39
N VAL A 53 9.36 14.13 -17.71
CA VAL A 53 10.22 14.24 -16.54
C VAL A 53 9.40 14.70 -15.35
N LEU A 54 9.10 13.78 -14.44
CA LEU A 54 8.40 14.09 -13.19
C LEU A 54 9.40 14.05 -12.04
N ARG A 55 9.59 15.19 -11.38
CA ARG A 55 10.49 15.33 -10.25
C ARG A 55 9.73 15.30 -8.94
N LYS A 56 10.27 14.59 -7.96
CA LYS A 56 9.85 14.73 -6.56
C LYS A 56 10.43 16.03 -5.99
N LEU A 57 9.79 16.55 -4.96
CA LEU A 57 10.33 17.70 -4.23
C LEU A 57 11.70 17.35 -3.60
N HIS A 58 11.84 16.10 -3.14
CA HIS A 58 13.06 15.53 -2.58
C HIS A 58 13.23 14.09 -3.06
N GLY A 59 14.46 13.58 -3.10
CA GLY A 59 14.80 12.20 -3.43
C GLY A 59 15.08 11.94 -4.91
N LYS A 60 15.18 10.67 -5.28
CA LYS A 60 15.44 10.24 -6.67
C LYS A 60 14.24 10.58 -7.56
N PRO A 61 14.46 11.07 -8.80
CA PRO A 61 13.38 11.30 -9.75
C PRO A 61 12.66 10.00 -10.08
N PHE A 62 11.41 10.11 -10.52
CA PHE A 62 10.71 8.98 -11.11
C PHE A 62 11.33 8.61 -12.46
N MET A 63 10.93 7.45 -12.99
CA MET A 63 11.44 6.98 -14.28
C MET A 63 11.23 8.02 -15.39
N GLU A 64 12.22 8.17 -16.27
CA GLU A 64 12.11 9.07 -17.41
C GLU A 64 11.11 8.54 -18.45
N GLY A 65 10.40 9.46 -19.11
CA GLY A 65 9.33 9.16 -20.05
C GLY A 65 9.63 8.05 -21.06
N PRO A 66 10.75 8.10 -21.81
CA PRO A 66 11.08 7.08 -22.81
C PRO A 66 11.15 5.65 -22.27
N ASN A 67 11.38 5.48 -20.98
CA ASN A 67 11.52 4.17 -20.33
C ASN A 67 10.21 3.62 -19.76
N ILE A 68 9.14 4.44 -19.65
CA ILE A 68 7.87 4.06 -19.02
C ILE A 68 7.24 2.86 -19.72
N ALA A 69 7.09 2.91 -21.04
CA ALA A 69 6.44 1.84 -21.79
C ALA A 69 7.16 0.50 -21.61
N GLY A 70 8.48 0.47 -21.78
CA GLY A 70 9.29 -0.73 -21.62
C GLY A 70 9.25 -1.31 -20.21
N ALA A 71 9.23 -0.45 -19.19
CA ALA A 71 9.14 -0.87 -17.79
C ALA A 71 7.76 -1.48 -17.47
N LEU A 72 6.67 -0.86 -17.91
CA LEU A 72 5.31 -1.40 -17.73
C LEU A 72 5.15 -2.75 -18.46
N ASP A 73 5.66 -2.88 -19.67
CA ASP A 73 5.68 -4.15 -20.40
C ASP A 73 6.52 -5.21 -19.68
N GLY A 74 7.63 -4.81 -19.07
CA GLY A 74 8.46 -5.69 -18.23
C GLY A 74 7.70 -6.24 -17.04
N ILE A 75 6.97 -5.38 -16.30
CA ILE A 75 6.13 -5.78 -15.17
C ILE A 75 5.04 -6.76 -15.64
N GLY A 76 4.35 -6.44 -16.74
CA GLY A 76 3.30 -7.31 -17.30
C GLY A 76 3.82 -8.68 -17.69
N ARG A 77 4.99 -8.76 -18.37
CA ARG A 77 5.63 -10.05 -18.72
C ARG A 77 6.02 -10.87 -17.50
N LYS A 78 6.58 -10.24 -16.45
CA LYS A 78 6.91 -10.92 -15.18
C LYS A 78 5.66 -11.51 -14.53
N LEU A 79 4.59 -10.71 -14.40
CA LEU A 79 3.31 -11.17 -13.83
C LEU A 79 2.69 -12.32 -14.64
N ALA A 80 2.74 -12.27 -15.97
CA ALA A 80 2.26 -13.35 -16.82
C ALA A 80 3.07 -14.64 -16.65
N ALA A 81 4.41 -14.55 -16.59
CA ALA A 81 5.31 -15.67 -16.33
C ALA A 81 5.04 -16.31 -14.95
N GLU A 82 4.70 -15.51 -13.95
CA GLU A 82 4.35 -15.94 -12.60
C GLU A 82 2.86 -16.31 -12.44
N LYS A 83 2.14 -16.54 -13.55
CA LYS A 83 0.71 -16.88 -13.58
C LYS A 83 -0.17 -15.87 -12.79
N HIS A 84 0.22 -14.60 -12.80
CA HIS A 84 -0.42 -13.53 -12.03
C HIS A 84 -0.51 -13.85 -10.53
N LEU A 85 0.55 -14.43 -9.97
CA LEU A 85 0.72 -14.81 -8.56
C LEU A 85 -0.29 -15.85 -8.03
N ARG A 86 -1.02 -16.54 -8.92
CA ARG A 86 -1.99 -17.57 -8.53
C ARG A 86 -1.31 -18.77 -7.91
N GLY A 87 -1.95 -19.34 -6.88
CA GLY A 87 -1.48 -20.54 -6.20
C GLY A 87 -0.34 -20.30 -5.21
N LEU A 88 0.09 -19.06 -5.00
CA LEU A 88 1.03 -18.73 -3.94
C LEU A 88 0.33 -18.75 -2.58
N PRO A 89 0.97 -19.26 -1.52
CA PRO A 89 0.52 -19.04 -0.14
C PRO A 89 0.48 -17.53 0.18
N ARG A 90 -0.38 -17.12 1.13
CA ARG A 90 -0.63 -15.71 1.49
C ARG A 90 0.65 -14.88 1.65
N ASP A 91 1.61 -15.36 2.43
CA ASP A 91 2.82 -14.58 2.71
C ASP A 91 3.73 -14.45 1.48
N ALA A 92 3.84 -15.51 0.67
CA ALA A 92 4.59 -15.46 -0.59
C ALA A 92 3.90 -14.54 -1.61
N PHE A 93 2.57 -14.60 -1.70
CA PHE A 93 1.78 -13.67 -2.49
C PHE A 93 2.02 -12.22 -2.04
N ALA A 94 1.87 -11.94 -0.74
CA ALA A 94 2.03 -10.61 -0.18
C ALA A 94 3.43 -10.03 -0.46
N ALA A 95 4.49 -10.82 -0.26
CA ALA A 95 5.86 -10.39 -0.55
C ALA A 95 6.05 -10.07 -2.04
N ARG A 96 5.59 -10.94 -2.93
CA ARG A 96 5.75 -10.73 -4.38
C ARG A 96 4.89 -9.57 -4.90
N ALA A 97 3.67 -9.43 -4.38
CA ALA A 97 2.79 -8.30 -4.70
C ALA A 97 3.39 -6.96 -4.23
N ALA A 98 4.05 -6.94 -3.07
CA ALA A 98 4.79 -5.77 -2.60
C ALA A 98 5.93 -5.37 -3.54
N ASP A 99 6.68 -6.34 -4.07
CA ASP A 99 7.73 -6.06 -5.06
C ASP A 99 7.17 -5.42 -6.33
N VAL A 100 6.03 -5.93 -6.83
CA VAL A 100 5.32 -5.32 -7.97
C VAL A 100 4.88 -3.88 -7.66
N MET A 101 4.38 -3.63 -6.44
CA MET A 101 4.00 -2.28 -6.01
C MET A 101 5.20 -1.32 -5.99
N VAL A 102 6.37 -1.77 -5.52
CA VAL A 102 7.61 -0.98 -5.55
C VAL A 102 8.03 -0.68 -7.00
N GLU A 103 8.00 -1.68 -7.90
CA GLU A 103 8.29 -1.47 -9.32
C GLU A 103 7.34 -0.43 -9.94
N LEU A 104 6.03 -0.56 -9.73
CA LEU A 104 5.02 0.40 -10.23
C LEU A 104 5.21 1.82 -9.66
N ASN A 105 5.56 1.93 -8.38
CA ASN A 105 5.86 3.21 -7.75
C ASN A 105 7.11 3.87 -8.38
N GLY A 106 8.12 3.09 -8.74
CA GLY A 106 9.33 3.59 -9.42
C GLY A 106 9.05 4.11 -10.82
N VAL A 107 8.19 3.43 -11.57
CA VAL A 107 7.75 3.86 -12.91
C VAL A 107 6.92 5.14 -12.84
N HIS A 108 5.95 5.21 -11.93
CA HIS A 108 5.05 6.37 -11.73
C HIS A 108 4.48 6.90 -13.06
N PRO A 109 3.71 6.09 -13.79
CA PRO A 109 3.46 6.32 -15.23
C PRO A 109 2.52 7.47 -15.56
N PHE A 110 1.70 7.93 -14.62
CA PHE A 110 0.69 8.97 -14.87
C PHE A 110 1.12 10.32 -14.27
N ARG A 111 0.53 11.41 -14.78
CA ARG A 111 0.76 12.78 -14.25
C ARG A 111 0.18 12.93 -12.86
N GLU A 112 -1.01 12.37 -12.62
CA GLU A 112 -1.72 12.34 -11.35
C GLU A 112 -2.47 11.00 -11.23
N GLY A 113 -2.88 10.61 -10.02
CA GLY A 113 -3.71 9.42 -9.80
C GLY A 113 -2.95 8.10 -9.70
N ASN A 114 -1.62 8.09 -9.73
CA ASN A 114 -0.81 6.88 -9.64
C ASN A 114 -1.17 6.01 -8.44
N GLY A 115 -1.19 6.57 -7.24
CA GLY A 115 -1.45 5.81 -6.02
C GLY A 115 -2.83 5.14 -5.99
N ARG A 116 -3.87 5.81 -6.51
CA ARG A 116 -5.23 5.24 -6.60
C ARG A 116 -5.29 4.11 -7.63
N THR A 117 -4.71 4.34 -8.80
CA THR A 117 -4.62 3.33 -9.87
C THR A 117 -3.84 2.10 -9.44
N GLN A 118 -2.70 2.29 -8.78
CA GLN A 118 -1.86 1.19 -8.29
C GLN A 118 -2.59 0.34 -7.25
N ARG A 119 -3.30 0.96 -6.28
CA ARG A 119 -4.08 0.20 -5.28
C ARG A 119 -5.15 -0.65 -5.94
N VAL A 120 -5.96 -0.07 -6.85
CA VAL A 120 -6.99 -0.84 -7.56
C VAL A 120 -6.38 -1.97 -8.38
N PHE A 121 -5.25 -1.73 -9.05
CA PHE A 121 -4.54 -2.77 -9.78
C PHE A 121 -4.10 -3.91 -8.87
N MET A 122 -3.53 -3.60 -7.71
CA MET A 122 -3.07 -4.59 -6.73
C MET A 122 -4.23 -5.35 -6.07
N GLU A 123 -5.33 -4.66 -5.74
CA GLU A 123 -6.55 -5.29 -5.21
C GLU A 123 -7.16 -6.27 -6.22
N THR A 124 -7.21 -5.87 -7.51
CA THR A 124 -7.70 -6.73 -8.59
C THR A 124 -6.78 -7.94 -8.81
N LEU A 125 -5.46 -7.74 -8.75
CA LEU A 125 -4.46 -8.82 -8.83
C LEU A 125 -4.65 -9.82 -7.68
N ALA A 126 -4.81 -9.31 -6.46
CA ALA A 126 -5.03 -10.13 -5.28
C ALA A 126 -6.31 -10.97 -5.41
N GLN A 127 -7.42 -10.34 -5.77
CA GLN A 127 -8.69 -11.04 -5.97
C GLN A 127 -8.57 -12.16 -7.02
N GLN A 128 -7.88 -11.91 -8.14
CA GLN A 128 -7.68 -12.93 -9.17
C GLN A 128 -6.74 -14.06 -8.72
N ALA A 129 -5.82 -13.77 -7.81
CA ALA A 129 -4.92 -14.76 -7.22
C ALA A 129 -5.55 -15.56 -6.06
N GLY A 130 -6.79 -15.23 -5.64
CA GLY A 130 -7.49 -15.86 -4.52
C GLY A 130 -7.15 -15.24 -3.15
N HIS A 131 -6.61 -14.02 -3.14
CA HIS A 131 -6.23 -13.27 -1.94
C HIS A 131 -6.99 -11.96 -1.82
N VAL A 132 -6.86 -11.31 -0.67
CA VAL A 132 -7.39 -9.96 -0.41
C VAL A 132 -6.22 -9.05 0.00
N LEU A 133 -6.25 -7.80 -0.46
CA LEU A 133 -5.41 -6.71 0.04
C LEU A 133 -6.34 -5.58 0.45
N ASP A 134 -6.31 -5.20 1.73
CA ASP A 134 -7.18 -4.12 2.23
C ASP A 134 -6.38 -2.83 2.49
N PHE A 135 -6.34 -1.95 1.51
CA PHE A 135 -5.66 -0.66 1.63
C PHE A 135 -6.41 0.37 2.48
N ARG A 136 -7.65 0.12 2.93
CA ARG A 136 -8.43 1.06 3.75
C ARG A 136 -7.79 1.30 5.11
N VAL A 137 -7.04 0.33 5.60
CA VAL A 137 -6.32 0.39 6.88
C VAL A 137 -4.90 0.94 6.77
N VAL A 138 -4.48 1.39 5.60
CA VAL A 138 -3.16 1.94 5.35
C VAL A 138 -3.19 3.46 5.41
N SER A 139 -2.47 4.04 6.37
CA SER A 139 -2.30 5.48 6.43
C SER A 139 -1.44 6.01 5.27
N ARG A 140 -1.71 7.26 4.85
CA ARG A 140 -0.91 7.95 3.83
C ARG A 140 0.58 7.96 4.19
N GLU A 141 0.89 8.29 5.44
CA GLU A 141 2.26 8.38 5.94
C GLU A 141 2.98 7.04 5.81
N ARG A 142 2.33 5.94 6.19
CA ARG A 142 2.91 4.60 6.08
C ARG A 142 3.19 4.22 4.63
N MET A 143 2.26 4.51 3.71
CA MET A 143 2.45 4.23 2.29
C MET A 143 3.61 5.06 1.71
N ILE A 144 3.74 6.33 2.12
CA ILE A 144 4.85 7.20 1.69
C ILE A 144 6.18 6.63 2.15
N GLN A 145 6.31 6.28 3.44
CA GLN A 145 7.56 5.73 3.98
C GLN A 145 7.95 4.42 3.31
N ALA A 146 7.00 3.50 3.10
CA ALA A 146 7.26 2.25 2.40
C ALA A 146 7.68 2.48 0.93
N SER A 147 7.08 3.47 0.27
CA SER A 147 7.44 3.85 -1.10
C SER A 147 8.84 4.46 -1.20
N ILE A 148 9.22 5.31 -0.25
CA ILE A 148 10.56 5.90 -0.16
C ILE A 148 11.60 4.80 0.09
N ALA A 149 11.37 3.93 1.07
CA ALA A 149 12.29 2.84 1.38
C ALA A 149 12.55 1.96 0.14
N GLY A 150 11.49 1.54 -0.56
CA GLY A 150 11.62 0.69 -1.75
C GLY A 150 12.32 1.37 -2.91
N ASN A 151 11.97 2.62 -3.23
CA ASN A 151 12.46 3.28 -4.45
C ASN A 151 13.78 4.04 -4.26
N GLU A 152 14.01 4.62 -3.08
CA GLU A 152 15.19 5.45 -2.86
C GLU A 152 16.31 4.68 -2.18
N ASN A 153 15.97 3.79 -1.24
CA ASN A 153 16.95 3.05 -0.45
C ASN A 153 17.18 1.63 -0.98
N ASN A 154 16.44 1.19 -2.02
CA ASN A 154 16.39 -0.20 -2.51
C ASN A 154 16.06 -1.21 -1.40
N ASP A 155 15.24 -0.79 -0.42
CA ASP A 155 14.76 -1.63 0.67
C ASP A 155 13.26 -1.90 0.52
N PRO A 156 12.86 -3.02 -0.08
CA PRO A 156 11.45 -3.35 -0.25
C PRO A 156 10.78 -3.85 1.04
N GLU A 157 11.52 -4.06 2.12
CA GLU A 157 11.01 -4.77 3.30
C GLU A 157 9.88 -4.00 4.00
N MET A 158 9.91 -2.68 4.04
CA MET A 158 8.79 -1.90 4.57
C MET A 158 7.50 -2.11 3.76
N MET A 159 7.60 -2.19 2.43
CA MET A 159 6.44 -2.49 1.58
C MET A 159 5.97 -3.94 1.76
N ARG A 160 6.89 -4.89 1.87
CA ARG A 160 6.55 -6.31 2.13
C ARG A 160 5.85 -6.49 3.47
N ARG A 161 6.29 -5.81 4.53
CA ARG A 161 5.61 -5.81 5.83
C ARG A 161 4.19 -5.25 5.73
N LEU A 162 4.03 -4.11 5.03
CA LEU A 162 2.72 -3.52 4.77
C LEU A 162 1.80 -4.51 4.06
N PHE A 163 2.28 -5.17 3.01
CA PHE A 163 1.47 -6.12 2.23
C PHE A 163 1.12 -7.40 3.01
N ARG A 164 2.05 -7.96 3.80
CA ARG A 164 1.73 -9.07 4.70
C ARG A 164 0.61 -8.71 5.68
N GLU A 165 0.62 -7.49 6.19
CA GLU A 165 -0.37 -7.02 7.14
C GLU A 165 -1.75 -6.84 6.50
N ILE A 166 -1.83 -6.18 5.33
CA ILE A 166 -3.12 -5.94 4.66
C ILE A 166 -3.67 -7.17 3.93
N ALA A 167 -2.88 -8.23 3.80
CA ALA A 167 -3.31 -9.54 3.33
C ALA A 167 -3.81 -10.46 4.48
N ASP A 168 -3.61 -10.07 5.73
CA ASP A 168 -3.99 -10.86 6.90
C ASP A 168 -5.28 -10.30 7.52
N PRO A 169 -6.41 -11.03 7.46
CA PRO A 169 -7.70 -10.53 7.93
C PRO A 169 -7.71 -10.23 9.44
N ILE A 170 -6.91 -10.92 10.25
CA ILE A 170 -6.82 -10.66 11.69
C ILE A 170 -6.13 -9.31 11.94
N ARG A 171 -5.02 -9.06 11.26
CA ARG A 171 -4.29 -7.79 11.36
C ARG A 171 -5.08 -6.64 10.77
N VAL A 172 -5.79 -6.85 9.67
CA VAL A 172 -6.71 -5.87 9.08
C VAL A 172 -7.81 -5.50 10.06
N ALA A 173 -8.46 -6.47 10.70
CA ALA A 173 -9.50 -6.21 11.69
C ALA A 173 -8.95 -5.44 12.90
N ALA A 174 -7.73 -5.74 13.35
CA ALA A 174 -7.07 -5.02 14.43
C ALA A 174 -6.82 -3.54 14.07
N LEU A 175 -6.31 -3.29 12.87
CA LEU A 175 -6.07 -1.92 12.38
C LEU A 175 -7.37 -1.15 12.17
N ASP A 176 -8.38 -1.77 11.56
CA ASP A 176 -9.67 -1.12 11.30
C ASP A 176 -10.32 -0.66 12.60
N LYS A 177 -10.33 -1.50 13.63
CA LYS A 177 -10.82 -1.16 14.98
C LYS A 177 -10.05 0.02 15.58
N ALA A 178 -8.73 0.00 15.51
CA ALA A 178 -7.90 1.08 16.05
C ALA A 178 -8.09 2.39 15.28
N ILE A 179 -8.12 2.34 13.94
CA ILE A 179 -8.32 3.50 13.08
C ILE A 179 -9.72 4.10 13.31
N THR A 180 -10.74 3.25 13.49
CA THR A 180 -12.11 3.71 13.81
C THR A 180 -12.11 4.49 15.12
N ALA A 181 -11.50 3.97 16.18
CA ALA A 181 -11.39 4.69 17.45
C ALA A 181 -10.62 6.01 17.31
N LEU A 182 -9.53 6.04 16.54
CA LEU A 182 -8.79 7.28 16.27
C LEU A 182 -9.64 8.31 15.51
N LYS A 183 -10.46 7.88 14.56
CA LYS A 183 -11.39 8.76 13.82
C LYS A 183 -12.49 9.35 14.73
N GLU A 184 -13.06 8.55 15.64
CA GLU A 184 -14.04 9.01 16.62
C GLU A 184 -13.49 10.13 17.49
N HIS A 185 -12.21 10.05 17.85
CA HIS A 185 -11.49 11.09 18.60
C HIS A 185 -10.92 12.21 17.71
N ARG A 186 -11.27 12.26 16.42
CA ARG A 186 -10.77 13.24 15.42
C ARG A 186 -9.24 13.30 15.33
N PHE A 187 -8.58 12.19 15.64
CA PHE A 187 -7.14 12.11 15.54
C PHE A 187 -6.70 12.03 14.05
N PRO A 188 -5.67 12.76 13.62
CA PRO A 188 -5.21 12.77 12.22
C PRO A 188 -4.41 11.48 11.90
N TRP A 189 -5.07 10.34 11.96
CA TRP A 189 -4.47 9.02 11.82
C TRP A 189 -3.74 8.82 10.47
N ASN A 190 -4.25 9.47 9.43
CA ASN A 190 -3.70 9.32 8.07
C ASN A 190 -2.32 9.97 7.89
N ASP A 191 -1.96 10.89 8.79
CA ASP A 191 -0.67 11.58 8.83
C ASP A 191 0.31 10.93 9.83
N ARG A 192 0.01 9.71 10.27
CA ARG A 192 0.81 8.94 11.21
C ARG A 192 1.19 7.58 10.63
N TYR A 193 2.36 7.10 10.96
CA TYR A 193 2.72 5.72 10.68
C TYR A 193 1.95 4.82 11.66
N ILE A 194 1.03 4.01 11.15
CA ILE A 194 0.23 3.07 11.94
C ILE A 194 0.45 1.67 11.40
N ALA A 195 0.80 0.73 12.28
CA ALA A 195 1.07 -0.65 11.93
C ALA A 195 0.69 -1.59 13.08
N THR A 196 0.53 -2.87 12.79
CA THR A 196 0.53 -3.90 13.82
C THR A 196 1.96 -4.22 14.28
N THR A 197 2.10 -4.78 15.44
CA THR A 197 3.39 -5.27 15.97
C THR A 197 3.93 -6.42 15.12
N GLU A 198 5.24 -6.54 15.03
CA GLU A 198 5.94 -7.58 14.26
C GLU A 198 6.72 -8.50 15.21
N PRO A 199 6.59 -9.83 15.10
CA PRO A 199 7.36 -10.78 15.90
C PRO A 199 8.86 -10.58 15.74
N GLY A 200 9.59 -10.69 16.85
CA GLY A 200 11.05 -10.53 16.84
C GLY A 200 11.57 -9.10 16.70
N HIS A 201 10.66 -8.10 16.64
CA HIS A 201 11.02 -6.67 16.62
C HIS A 201 10.78 -6.06 18.00
N ARG A 202 11.80 -6.17 18.84
CA ARG A 202 11.81 -5.54 20.16
C ARG A 202 11.83 -4.02 20.01
N VAL A 203 10.90 -3.33 20.70
CA VAL A 203 10.74 -1.88 20.56
C VAL A 203 10.31 -1.24 21.87
N ASP A 204 10.87 -0.07 22.17
CA ASP A 204 10.44 0.73 23.32
C ASP A 204 9.22 1.55 22.96
N VAL A 205 8.16 1.40 23.74
CA VAL A 205 6.84 1.99 23.49
C VAL A 205 6.24 2.56 24.77
N ARG A 206 5.32 3.49 24.58
CA ARG A 206 4.43 3.97 25.65
C ARG A 206 3.04 3.40 25.42
N LEU A 207 2.43 2.79 26.44
CA LEU A 207 1.05 2.29 26.36
C LEU A 207 0.07 3.47 26.25
N ALA A 208 -0.66 3.53 25.13
CA ALA A 208 -1.69 4.53 24.90
C ALA A 208 -3.06 4.07 25.40
N GLY A 209 -3.35 2.77 25.36
CA GLY A 209 -4.59 2.19 25.84
C GLY A 209 -4.76 0.72 25.47
N VAL A 210 -5.75 0.10 26.12
CA VAL A 210 -6.13 -1.30 25.87
C VAL A 210 -7.62 -1.37 25.57
N ALA A 211 -8.03 -2.11 24.56
CA ALA A 211 -9.41 -2.32 24.16
C ALA A 211 -9.65 -3.77 23.75
N GLY A 212 -10.36 -4.52 24.60
CA GLY A 212 -10.60 -5.95 24.40
C GLY A 212 -9.30 -6.75 24.48
N ASP A 213 -8.97 -7.45 23.40
CA ASP A 213 -7.79 -8.31 23.23
C ASP A 213 -6.58 -7.61 22.59
N GLN A 214 -6.69 -6.30 22.37
CA GLN A 214 -5.67 -5.50 21.69
C GLN A 214 -5.24 -4.32 22.56
N PHE A 215 -4.03 -3.83 22.27
CA PHE A 215 -3.54 -2.56 22.83
C PHE A 215 -3.04 -1.64 21.71
N MET A 216 -3.04 -0.37 22.01
CA MET A 216 -2.38 0.67 21.22
C MET A 216 -1.19 1.20 22.00
N SER A 217 -0.06 1.30 21.37
CA SER A 217 1.15 1.90 21.91
C SER A 217 1.75 2.92 20.96
N ILE A 218 2.56 3.81 21.49
CA ILE A 218 3.17 4.91 20.75
C ILE A 218 4.68 4.82 20.90
N THR A 219 5.37 4.89 19.77
CA THR A 219 6.80 5.16 19.70
C THR A 219 7.00 6.65 19.39
N ARG A 220 8.26 7.07 19.20
CA ARG A 220 8.56 8.43 18.75
C ARG A 220 7.94 8.77 17.39
N THR A 221 7.78 7.80 16.50
CA THR A 221 7.40 8.00 15.10
C THR A 221 6.19 7.20 14.63
N ALA A 222 5.71 6.24 15.43
CA ALA A 222 4.67 5.30 15.02
C ALA A 222 3.64 5.04 16.12
N ILE A 223 2.45 4.64 15.69
CA ILE A 223 1.42 4.01 16.51
C ILE A 223 1.43 2.52 16.17
N LEU A 224 1.60 1.68 17.18
CA LEU A 224 1.64 0.23 17.03
C LEU A 224 0.42 -0.41 17.71
N ILE A 225 -0.23 -1.30 16.99
CA ILE A 225 -1.36 -2.10 17.48
C ILE A 225 -0.84 -3.50 17.78
N GLY A 226 -0.99 -3.95 19.01
CA GLY A 226 -0.52 -5.25 19.45
C GLY A 226 -1.60 -6.06 20.15
N LYS A 227 -1.28 -7.33 20.41
CA LYS A 227 -2.14 -8.23 21.18
C LYS A 227 -1.95 -7.98 22.67
N LYS A 228 -3.04 -7.92 23.44
CA LYS A 228 -2.99 -7.75 24.88
C LYS A 228 -2.12 -8.82 25.58
N SER A 229 -2.03 -10.02 25.02
CA SER A 229 -1.17 -11.10 25.53
C SER A 229 0.33 -10.77 25.49
N ASP A 230 0.75 -9.80 24.66
CA ASP A 230 2.15 -9.38 24.54
C ASP A 230 2.52 -8.27 25.56
N LEU A 231 1.55 -7.76 26.32
CA LEU A 231 1.82 -6.79 27.37
C LEU A 231 2.49 -7.46 28.58
N PRO A 232 3.60 -6.89 29.09
CA PRO A 232 4.13 -7.32 30.39
C PRO A 232 3.11 -6.98 31.49
N ALA A 233 2.92 -7.88 32.45
CA ALA A 233 1.98 -7.63 33.55
C ALA A 233 2.72 -7.07 34.79
N PRO A 234 2.14 -6.08 35.49
CA PRO A 234 1.07 -5.15 35.09
C PRO A 234 1.62 -3.90 34.39
N VAL A 235 1.00 -3.47 33.27
CA VAL A 235 1.35 -2.21 32.61
C VAL A 235 0.18 -1.23 32.71
N GLU A 236 0.44 -0.05 33.24
CA GLU A 236 -0.50 1.05 33.33
C GLU A 236 -0.43 1.94 32.06
N GLN A 237 -1.55 2.54 31.70
CA GLN A 237 -1.60 3.53 30.61
C GLN A 237 -0.63 4.70 30.88
N GLY A 238 0.09 5.13 29.85
CA GLY A 238 1.10 6.18 29.94
C GLY A 238 2.50 5.69 30.38
N ARG A 239 2.67 4.42 30.72
CA ARG A 239 3.97 3.84 31.07
C ARG A 239 4.78 3.46 29.84
N ASP A 240 6.07 3.67 29.92
CA ASP A 240 7.06 3.21 28.94
C ASP A 240 7.50 1.78 29.30
N PHE A 241 7.63 0.93 28.28
CA PHE A 241 8.14 -0.44 28.43
C PHE A 241 8.75 -0.93 27.13
N THR A 242 9.56 -1.97 27.21
CA THR A 242 10.06 -2.67 26.02
C THR A 242 9.08 -3.77 25.63
N LEU A 243 8.54 -3.66 24.43
CA LEU A 243 7.64 -4.65 23.84
C LEU A 243 8.45 -5.70 23.09
N ASP A 244 8.13 -6.98 23.31
CA ASP A 244 8.66 -8.13 22.58
C ASP A 244 7.49 -8.89 21.94
N PRO A 245 7.06 -8.52 20.73
CA PRO A 245 5.84 -9.05 20.15
C PRO A 245 5.97 -10.50 19.73
N THR A 246 4.90 -11.26 19.98
CA THR A 246 4.75 -12.63 19.48
C THR A 246 3.98 -12.65 18.14
N ALA A 247 4.02 -13.80 17.44
CA ALA A 247 3.30 -13.95 16.17
C ALA A 247 1.79 -13.71 16.35
N TRP A 248 1.18 -13.06 15.37
CA TRP A 248 -0.27 -12.95 15.28
C TRP A 248 -0.86 -14.34 15.04
N PRO A 249 -2.09 -14.60 15.52
CA PRO A 249 -2.78 -15.84 15.18
C PRO A 249 -2.84 -16.00 13.66
N THR A 250 -2.77 -17.24 13.19
CA THR A 250 -3.07 -17.56 11.80
C THR A 250 -4.52 -17.97 11.71
N ASP A 251 -5.21 -17.62 10.61
CA ASP A 251 -6.53 -18.20 10.36
C ASP A 251 -6.42 -19.71 10.33
N ALA A 252 -7.17 -20.38 11.21
CA ALA A 252 -7.40 -21.80 11.07
C ALA A 252 -8.24 -22.00 9.80
N HIS A 253 -7.64 -22.59 8.78
CA HIS A 253 -8.36 -23.01 7.58
C HIS A 253 -9.30 -24.16 7.89
#